data_52719c40de618f7849b09492a36204e5
#
_entry.id   52719c40de618f7849b09492a36204e5
#
_cell.length_a   1.000
_cell.length_b   1.000
_cell.length_c   1.000
_cell.angle_alpha   90.00
_cell.angle_beta   90.00
_cell.angle_gamma   90.00
#
_symmetry.space_group_name_H-M   'P 1'
#
loop_
_entity.id
_entity.type
_entity.pdbx_description
1 polymer ?
#
loop_
_entity_poly.entity_id
_entity_poly.type
_entity_poly.pdbx_seq_one_letter_code
_entity_poly.pdbx_strand_id
1 'polypeptide(L)'
;MTDSLNLNLPANTPVNVQQNSLSATRKSLVVTLDQSEVDAEHQAVVAEFAKQARIPGFRPGKAPAAMIARRFAKEIAEEFKQKVVGKAYREGLEKEKLDVLNVVNLEEGTIAVGAAATVTITLDVRPEFVLPDYTQLPTEITSTDATDAEVEGVIEGLRGERADFKAADRPAQKSDYVKLAYEGTVDGQPIADLAPDKQIYGKVPQTWEEVEGPNEGVIPGLGKQLAGLKAGDKKDVAITFPAEFTAVPALAGKAAVYQVEVQEIRERVLPALDAEFFKAQQVDDLAGLEAQVRANLKAQKDYQNRAAQRRQVTEALAAKVDFPVPDSLVESETQGVLRQFIEENMRRGVPQEQFEKDKKELFEGAKKAATNRVKMQLILAKIAEAEKLTVESGDIDAFIYRESARTQQKPEKLVKMLTTDREQLRAVQQNIIFDKAVDFLVSKATVQTIQPTA
;
A
#
# COMPACT_ATOMS: atom_id res chain seq x y z
N MET A 1 13.77 70.57 31.03
CA MET A 1 14.82 70.09 30.06
C MET A 1 14.88 68.60 30.27
N THR A 2 14.13 67.87 29.50
CA THR A 2 14.07 66.38 29.51
C THR A 2 14.52 65.96 28.14
N ASP A 3 15.81 65.56 28.04
CA ASP A 3 16.36 64.93 26.85
C ASP A 3 15.84 63.56 26.67
N SER A 4 14.99 63.41 25.67
CA SER A 4 14.53 62.11 25.17
C SER A 4 15.61 61.54 24.27
N LEU A 5 16.37 60.55 24.77
CA LEU A 5 17.27 59.72 23.95
C LEU A 5 16.44 58.92 22.94
N ASN A 6 16.40 59.41 21.71
CA ASN A 6 15.90 58.72 20.54
C ASN A 6 16.90 57.61 20.17
N LEU A 7 16.71 56.38 20.66
CA LEU A 7 17.37 55.18 20.15
C LEU A 7 16.80 54.89 18.75
N ASN A 8 17.49 55.43 17.72
CA ASN A 8 17.32 54.94 16.36
C ASN A 8 17.77 53.47 16.30
N LEU A 9 16.83 52.57 16.41
CA LEU A 9 17.01 51.19 15.98
C LEU A 9 17.27 51.21 14.48
N PRO A 10 18.35 50.56 13.95
CA PRO A 10 18.57 50.49 12.51
C PRO A 10 17.37 49.85 11.84
N ALA A 11 16.89 50.53 10.79
CA ALA A 11 15.85 50.01 9.93
C ALA A 11 16.22 48.59 9.45
N ASN A 12 15.34 47.66 9.67
CA ASN A 12 15.43 46.29 9.19
C ASN A 12 15.66 46.33 7.67
N THR A 13 16.91 46.12 7.23
CA THR A 13 17.22 46.04 5.80
C THR A 13 16.60 44.72 5.33
N PRO A 14 15.70 44.72 4.36
CA PRO A 14 14.98 43.50 4.01
C PRO A 14 15.96 42.47 3.42
N VAL A 15 15.98 41.27 3.99
CA VAL A 15 16.69 40.12 3.43
C VAL A 15 16.47 40.05 1.92
N ASN A 16 17.52 39.93 1.15
CA ASN A 16 17.40 39.84 -0.29
C ASN A 16 17.09 38.36 -0.66
N VAL A 17 15.91 38.15 -1.22
CA VAL A 17 15.47 36.83 -1.69
C VAL A 17 15.26 36.91 -3.20
N GLN A 18 15.93 36.03 -3.93
CA GLN A 18 15.76 35.88 -5.37
C GLN A 18 15.15 34.49 -5.62
N GLN A 19 13.98 34.45 -6.20
CA GLN A 19 13.30 33.21 -6.58
C GLN A 19 13.56 32.90 -8.05
N ASN A 20 14.06 31.70 -8.33
CA ASN A 20 14.21 31.15 -9.67
C ASN A 20 13.31 29.91 -9.83
N SER A 21 12.50 29.87 -10.89
CA SER A 21 11.71 28.68 -11.21
C SER A 21 12.56 27.71 -12.03
N LEU A 22 12.86 26.54 -11.48
CA LEU A 22 13.58 25.46 -12.16
C LEU A 22 12.64 24.56 -12.97
N SER A 23 11.43 24.35 -12.45
CA SER A 23 10.32 23.68 -13.12
C SER A 23 8.99 24.21 -12.60
N ALA A 24 7.88 23.67 -13.06
CA ALA A 24 6.55 24.05 -12.56
C ALA A 24 6.36 23.72 -11.07
N THR A 25 7.09 22.74 -10.54
CA THR A 25 6.99 22.27 -9.14
C THR A 25 8.28 22.47 -8.35
N ARG A 26 9.38 22.93 -9.00
CA ARG A 26 10.68 23.11 -8.34
C ARG A 26 11.15 24.54 -8.44
N LYS A 27 11.48 25.13 -7.31
CA LYS A 27 11.98 26.49 -7.18
C LYS A 27 13.30 26.51 -6.45
N SER A 28 14.15 27.47 -6.80
CA SER A 28 15.38 27.77 -6.08
C SER A 28 15.26 29.15 -5.47
N LEU A 29 15.46 29.26 -4.17
CA LEU A 29 15.55 30.53 -3.43
C LEU A 29 16.99 30.79 -3.13
N VAL A 30 17.50 31.95 -3.60
CA VAL A 30 18.81 32.48 -3.24
C VAL A 30 18.56 33.54 -2.19
N VAL A 31 18.86 33.24 -0.95
CA VAL A 31 18.65 34.09 0.21
C VAL A 31 19.98 34.69 0.64
N THR A 32 20.09 36.01 0.63
CA THR A 32 21.29 36.72 1.07
C THR A 32 20.98 37.50 2.36
N LEU A 33 21.64 37.07 3.44
CA LEU A 33 21.66 37.80 4.72
C LEU A 33 22.82 38.82 4.69
N ASP A 34 22.57 40.02 5.14
CA ASP A 34 23.62 41.04 5.21
C ASP A 34 24.62 40.74 6.35
N GLN A 35 25.76 41.45 6.34
CA GLN A 35 26.79 41.28 7.36
C GLN A 35 26.25 41.51 8.78
N SER A 36 25.37 42.46 8.98
CA SER A 36 24.86 42.82 10.31
C SER A 36 23.99 41.70 10.89
N GLU A 37 23.22 41.03 10.04
CA GLU A 37 22.38 39.88 10.40
C GLU A 37 23.23 38.66 10.73
N VAL A 38 24.24 38.38 9.92
CA VAL A 38 25.20 37.30 10.13
C VAL A 38 25.96 37.48 11.44
N ASP A 39 26.46 38.72 11.69
CA ASP A 39 27.19 39.05 12.94
C ASP A 39 26.27 38.96 14.17
N ALA A 40 24.99 39.35 14.05
CA ALA A 40 24.01 39.22 15.12
C ALA A 40 23.78 37.76 15.51
N GLU A 41 23.63 36.85 14.52
CA GLU A 41 23.50 35.41 14.79
C GLU A 41 24.74 34.83 15.45
N HIS A 42 25.95 35.24 15.02
CA HIS A 42 27.16 34.80 15.68
C HIS A 42 27.24 35.28 17.14
N GLN A 43 26.90 36.54 17.42
CA GLN A 43 26.86 37.09 18.78
C GLN A 43 25.82 36.33 19.65
N ALA A 44 24.65 36.00 19.09
CA ALA A 44 23.62 35.24 19.79
C ALA A 44 24.12 33.85 20.18
N VAL A 45 24.80 33.16 19.27
CA VAL A 45 25.38 31.82 19.54
C VAL A 45 26.45 31.90 20.63
N VAL A 46 27.37 32.84 20.53
CA VAL A 46 28.42 33.06 21.57
C VAL A 46 27.78 33.34 22.93
N ALA A 47 26.73 34.18 22.98
CA ALA A 47 26.01 34.48 24.21
C ALA A 47 25.26 33.25 24.79
N GLU A 48 24.74 32.39 23.93
CA GLU A 48 24.10 31.14 24.36
C GLU A 48 25.12 30.17 24.97
N PHE A 49 26.27 29.97 24.31
CA PHE A 49 27.38 29.20 24.87
C PHE A 49 27.88 29.78 26.16
N ALA A 50 27.99 31.10 26.28
CA ALA A 50 28.44 31.75 27.50
C ALA A 50 27.54 31.46 28.71
N LYS A 51 26.23 31.33 28.51
CA LYS A 51 25.28 30.99 29.58
C LYS A 51 25.44 29.55 30.10
N GLN A 52 25.79 28.61 29.23
CA GLN A 52 25.86 27.19 29.55
C GLN A 52 27.29 26.71 29.90
N ALA A 53 28.33 27.40 29.38
CA ALA A 53 29.69 26.99 29.52
C ALA A 53 30.20 27.11 30.98
N ARG A 54 30.85 26.03 31.45
CA ARG A 54 31.59 26.04 32.74
C ARG A 54 33.08 26.25 32.45
N ILE A 55 33.57 27.45 32.76
CA ILE A 55 34.98 27.77 32.60
C ILE A 55 35.63 27.86 33.99
N PRO A 56 36.75 27.17 34.23
CA PRO A 56 37.47 27.30 35.50
C PRO A 56 37.83 28.76 35.80
N GLY A 57 37.54 29.23 37.00
CA GLY A 57 37.77 30.62 37.44
C GLY A 57 36.63 31.62 37.14
N PHE A 58 35.57 31.20 36.51
CA PHE A 58 34.41 32.06 36.25
C PHE A 58 33.09 31.39 36.69
N ARG A 59 32.19 32.22 37.24
CA ARG A 59 30.82 31.81 37.49
C ARG A 59 30.11 31.57 36.16
N PRO A 60 29.27 30.50 36.01
CA PRO A 60 28.49 30.26 34.79
C PRO A 60 27.78 31.51 34.29
N GLY A 61 27.95 31.83 33.01
CA GLY A 61 27.39 33.03 32.36
C GLY A 61 28.21 34.32 32.57
N LYS A 62 29.37 34.31 33.23
CA LYS A 62 30.18 35.49 33.48
C LYS A 62 31.58 35.42 32.84
N ALA A 63 31.87 34.40 32.07
CA ALA A 63 33.13 34.35 31.32
C ALA A 63 33.12 35.36 30.14
N PRO A 64 34.26 36.02 29.81
CA PRO A 64 34.33 36.92 28.68
C PRO A 64 34.02 36.22 27.34
N ALA A 65 33.22 36.87 26.46
CA ALA A 65 32.81 36.30 25.19
C ALA A 65 33.98 35.82 24.31
N ALA A 66 35.08 36.57 24.29
CA ALA A 66 36.29 36.22 23.55
C ALA A 66 36.93 34.89 24.03
N MET A 67 36.84 34.60 25.32
CA MET A 67 37.36 33.35 25.90
C MET A 67 36.45 32.18 25.53
N ILE A 68 35.13 32.38 25.55
CA ILE A 68 34.13 31.41 25.10
C ILE A 68 34.34 31.09 23.64
N ALA A 69 34.40 32.10 22.78
CA ALA A 69 34.61 31.97 21.32
C ALA A 69 35.89 31.21 20.99
N ARG A 70 36.97 31.41 21.77
CA ARG A 70 38.25 30.72 21.57
C ARG A 70 38.20 29.26 22.02
N ARG A 71 37.55 29.01 23.17
CA ARG A 71 37.50 27.66 23.76
C ARG A 71 36.55 26.69 23.05
N PHE A 72 35.42 27.20 22.55
CA PHE A 72 34.38 26.47 21.86
C PHE A 72 34.31 26.87 20.39
N ALA A 73 35.44 27.20 19.78
CA ALA A 73 35.49 27.75 18.42
C ALA A 73 34.83 26.82 17.38
N LYS A 74 35.02 25.51 17.51
CA LYS A 74 34.46 24.53 16.58
C LYS A 74 32.95 24.40 16.74
N GLU A 75 32.50 24.22 17.96
CA GLU A 75 31.07 24.04 18.28
C GLU A 75 30.27 25.31 17.95
N ILE A 76 30.85 26.50 18.27
CA ILE A 76 30.25 27.80 17.91
C ILE A 76 30.17 27.94 16.38
N ALA A 77 31.21 27.54 15.64
CA ALA A 77 31.18 27.65 14.18
C ALA A 77 30.13 26.74 13.54
N GLU A 78 29.93 25.52 14.07
CA GLU A 78 28.90 24.60 13.62
C GLU A 78 27.49 25.15 13.92
N GLU A 79 27.22 25.54 15.16
CA GLU A 79 25.95 26.12 15.59
C GLU A 79 25.62 27.43 14.85
N PHE A 80 26.63 28.28 14.67
CA PHE A 80 26.52 29.54 13.93
C PHE A 80 26.05 29.30 12.49
N LYS A 81 26.67 28.34 11.79
CA LYS A 81 26.24 27.97 10.44
C LYS A 81 24.79 27.52 10.43
N GLN A 82 24.41 26.63 11.35
CA GLN A 82 23.02 26.14 11.43
C GLN A 82 22.03 27.28 11.70
N LYS A 83 22.35 28.22 12.57
CA LYS A 83 21.49 29.39 12.86
C LYS A 83 21.33 30.31 11.63
N VAL A 84 22.43 30.59 10.92
CA VAL A 84 22.39 31.41 9.70
C VAL A 84 21.56 30.73 8.62
N VAL A 85 21.77 29.44 8.38
CA VAL A 85 20.99 28.66 7.43
C VAL A 85 19.52 28.60 7.82
N GLY A 86 19.24 28.33 9.11
CA GLY A 86 17.86 28.28 9.63
C GLY A 86 17.15 29.65 9.54
N LYS A 87 17.87 30.75 9.70
CA LYS A 87 17.34 32.11 9.49
C LYS A 87 17.03 32.36 8.03
N ALA A 88 18.00 32.11 7.12
CA ALA A 88 17.81 32.24 5.68
C ALA A 88 16.60 31.43 5.18
N TYR A 89 16.45 30.21 5.67
CA TYR A 89 15.32 29.36 5.32
C TYR A 89 13.97 29.97 5.74
N ARG A 90 13.84 30.39 7.00
CA ARG A 90 12.57 30.97 7.50
C ARG A 90 12.23 32.26 6.77
N GLU A 91 13.17 33.19 6.65
CA GLU A 91 12.92 34.49 6.03
C GLU A 91 12.67 34.37 4.52
N GLY A 92 13.36 33.41 3.85
CA GLY A 92 13.12 33.10 2.45
C GLY A 92 11.71 32.64 2.19
N LEU A 93 11.20 31.71 3.03
CA LEU A 93 9.83 31.18 2.90
C LEU A 93 8.76 32.21 3.26
N GLU A 94 8.95 32.97 4.35
CA GLU A 94 7.98 33.99 4.79
C GLU A 94 7.80 35.07 3.73
N LYS A 95 8.89 35.48 3.06
CA LYS A 95 8.85 36.51 2.04
C LYS A 95 8.14 36.08 0.77
N GLU A 96 8.43 34.86 0.30
CA GLU A 96 7.88 34.33 -0.95
C GLU A 96 6.54 33.64 -0.79
N LYS A 97 6.09 33.37 0.46
CA LYS A 97 4.81 32.71 0.79
C LYS A 97 4.59 31.39 0.01
N LEU A 98 5.65 30.62 -0.15
CA LEU A 98 5.60 29.35 -0.90
C LEU A 98 4.98 28.23 -0.04
N ASP A 99 4.11 27.46 -0.65
CA ASP A 99 3.59 26.20 -0.06
C ASP A 99 4.59 25.08 -0.36
N VAL A 100 5.54 24.89 0.58
CA VAL A 100 6.66 23.96 0.43
C VAL A 100 6.23 22.56 0.80
N LEU A 101 6.42 21.61 -0.12
CA LEU A 101 6.19 20.19 0.11
C LEU A 101 7.46 19.48 0.58
N ASN A 102 8.61 19.85 0.01
CA ASN A 102 9.89 19.22 0.36
C ASN A 102 11.08 20.17 0.10
N VAL A 103 12.12 20.02 0.91
CA VAL A 103 13.44 20.64 0.67
C VAL A 103 14.30 19.61 -0.06
N VAL A 104 14.62 19.90 -1.30
CA VAL A 104 15.37 18.97 -2.17
C VAL A 104 16.87 19.09 -1.95
N ASN A 105 17.37 20.34 -1.86
CA ASN A 105 18.79 20.61 -1.64
C ASN A 105 18.97 21.94 -0.90
N LEU A 106 20.04 22.03 -0.14
CA LEU A 106 20.45 23.21 0.55
C LEU A 106 21.95 23.38 0.35
N GLU A 107 22.33 24.46 -0.36
CA GLU A 107 23.71 24.80 -0.64
C GLU A 107 24.11 26.02 0.20
N GLU A 108 25.05 25.80 1.09
CA GLU A 108 25.60 26.82 1.92
C GLU A 108 26.74 27.53 1.16
N GLY A 109 26.62 28.83 0.95
CA GLY A 109 27.73 29.65 0.51
C GLY A 109 28.76 29.82 1.62
N THR A 110 29.70 30.75 1.43
CA THR A 110 30.65 31.07 2.49
C THR A 110 29.92 31.79 3.64
N ILE A 111 29.90 31.17 4.82
CA ILE A 111 29.34 31.77 6.05
C ILE A 111 30.49 32.10 6.97
N ALA A 112 30.75 33.40 7.12
CA ALA A 112 31.85 33.92 7.95
C ALA A 112 31.43 35.20 8.69
N VAL A 113 31.96 35.36 9.89
CA VAL A 113 31.77 36.61 10.66
C VAL A 113 32.36 37.79 9.91
N GLY A 114 31.67 38.92 9.85
CA GLY A 114 32.10 40.11 9.17
C GLY A 114 31.81 40.11 7.65
N ALA A 115 31.06 39.15 7.14
CA ALA A 115 30.69 39.06 5.73
C ALA A 115 29.19 38.71 5.57
N ALA A 116 28.62 39.12 4.44
CA ALA A 116 27.29 38.67 4.04
C ALA A 116 27.31 37.16 3.72
N ALA A 117 26.21 36.48 3.99
CA ALA A 117 26.06 35.03 3.71
C ALA A 117 24.94 34.78 2.69
N THR A 118 25.21 33.92 1.74
CA THR A 118 24.21 33.49 0.75
C THR A 118 23.93 32.02 0.93
N VAL A 119 22.64 31.67 1.00
CA VAL A 119 22.15 30.28 1.08
C VAL A 119 21.23 30.05 -0.10
N THR A 120 21.50 28.97 -0.86
CA THR A 120 20.65 28.56 -1.97
C THR A 120 19.82 27.35 -1.53
N ILE A 121 18.50 27.48 -1.60
CA ILE A 121 17.57 26.48 -1.14
C ILE A 121 16.73 26.00 -2.33
N THR A 122 16.86 24.73 -2.70
CA THR A 122 16.04 24.13 -3.75
C THR A 122 14.86 23.42 -3.09
N LEU A 123 13.66 23.81 -3.50
CA LEU A 123 12.39 23.40 -2.90
C LEU A 123 11.47 22.78 -3.95
N ASP A 124 10.76 21.74 -3.58
CA ASP A 124 9.56 21.33 -4.30
C ASP A 124 8.33 21.97 -3.65
N VAL A 125 7.54 22.65 -4.46
CA VAL A 125 6.34 23.37 -4.05
C VAL A 125 5.09 22.69 -4.58
N ARG A 126 3.95 22.98 -3.92
CA ARG A 126 2.66 22.45 -4.37
C ARG A 126 2.36 22.97 -5.77
N PRO A 127 2.02 22.08 -6.74
CA PRO A 127 1.65 22.50 -8.08
C PRO A 127 0.33 23.27 -8.06
N GLU A 128 0.26 24.31 -8.89
CA GLU A 128 -0.99 25.01 -9.12
C GLU A 128 -1.80 24.26 -10.19
N PHE A 129 -3.00 23.89 -9.87
CA PHE A 129 -3.97 23.32 -10.80
C PHE A 129 -5.37 23.70 -10.38
N VAL A 130 -6.30 23.69 -11.33
CA VAL A 130 -7.72 23.93 -11.07
C VAL A 130 -8.40 22.59 -10.80
N LEU A 131 -9.18 22.52 -9.71
CA LEU A 131 -10.01 21.35 -9.47
C LEU A 131 -11.07 21.26 -10.58
N PRO A 132 -11.24 20.10 -11.23
CA PRO A 132 -12.33 19.88 -12.13
C PRO A 132 -13.64 19.79 -11.35
N ASP A 133 -14.77 19.72 -12.04
CA ASP A 133 -16.00 19.29 -11.39
C ASP A 133 -15.82 17.83 -10.93
N TYR A 134 -15.77 17.66 -9.62
CA TYR A 134 -15.60 16.38 -8.92
C TYR A 134 -16.93 15.89 -8.32
N THR A 135 -18.00 16.62 -8.52
CA THR A 135 -19.35 16.17 -8.19
C THR A 135 -19.91 15.31 -9.32
N GLN A 136 -20.84 14.41 -9.00
CA GLN A 136 -21.52 13.56 -9.97
C GLN A 136 -20.60 12.69 -10.84
N LEU A 137 -19.46 12.26 -10.28
CA LEU A 137 -18.60 11.31 -10.99
C LEU A 137 -19.37 9.99 -11.22
N PRO A 138 -19.33 9.44 -12.45
CA PRO A 138 -20.06 8.22 -12.76
C PRO A 138 -19.44 7.02 -12.04
N THR A 139 -20.26 6.21 -11.39
CA THR A 139 -19.85 4.93 -10.78
C THR A 139 -20.85 3.85 -11.10
N GLU A 140 -20.34 2.63 -11.24
CA GLU A 140 -21.12 1.44 -11.51
C GLU A 140 -20.99 0.48 -10.32
N ILE A 141 -22.13 -0.05 -9.88
CA ILE A 141 -22.20 -1.07 -8.85
C ILE A 141 -23.00 -2.27 -9.37
N THR A 142 -22.70 -3.45 -8.84
CA THR A 142 -23.54 -4.63 -9.07
C THR A 142 -24.66 -4.70 -8.05
N SER A 143 -25.77 -5.36 -8.40
CA SER A 143 -26.85 -5.62 -7.42
C SER A 143 -26.29 -6.35 -6.19
N THR A 144 -26.70 -5.88 -5.02
CA THR A 144 -26.32 -6.50 -3.73
C THR A 144 -27.26 -7.59 -3.29
N ASP A 145 -28.38 -7.77 -3.97
CA ASP A 145 -29.31 -8.84 -3.67
C ASP A 145 -28.68 -10.19 -4.02
N ALA A 146 -28.77 -11.13 -3.08
CA ALA A 146 -28.32 -12.49 -3.30
C ALA A 146 -29.40 -13.27 -4.04
N THR A 147 -29.03 -13.90 -5.16
CA THR A 147 -29.91 -14.80 -5.90
C THR A 147 -30.09 -16.11 -5.13
N ASP A 148 -31.18 -16.84 -5.41
CA ASP A 148 -31.42 -18.15 -4.79
C ASP A 148 -30.30 -19.14 -5.15
N ALA A 149 -29.79 -19.09 -6.36
CA ALA A 149 -28.69 -19.95 -6.81
C ALA A 149 -27.37 -19.67 -6.03
N GLU A 150 -27.09 -18.40 -5.72
CA GLU A 150 -25.91 -18.06 -4.89
C GLU A 150 -26.07 -18.57 -3.46
N VAL A 151 -27.27 -18.45 -2.90
CA VAL A 151 -27.58 -18.95 -1.54
C VAL A 151 -27.45 -20.46 -1.49
N GLU A 152 -28.05 -21.17 -2.45
CA GLU A 152 -27.95 -22.62 -2.57
C GLU A 152 -26.50 -23.08 -2.73
N GLY A 153 -25.73 -22.39 -3.58
CA GLY A 153 -24.30 -22.67 -3.78
C GLY A 153 -23.49 -22.55 -2.49
N VAL A 154 -23.75 -21.51 -1.66
CA VAL A 154 -23.07 -21.36 -0.36
C VAL A 154 -23.50 -22.45 0.61
N ILE A 155 -24.79 -22.78 0.68
CA ILE A 155 -25.28 -23.84 1.57
C ILE A 155 -24.70 -25.20 1.17
N GLU A 156 -24.64 -25.51 -0.13
CA GLU A 156 -23.98 -26.74 -0.63
C GLU A 156 -22.48 -26.75 -0.32
N GLY A 157 -21.81 -25.59 -0.42
CA GLY A 157 -20.43 -25.45 0.03
C GLY A 157 -20.25 -25.79 1.51
N LEU A 158 -21.10 -25.23 2.39
CA LEU A 158 -21.08 -25.50 3.83
C LEU A 158 -21.35 -26.96 4.16
N ARG A 159 -22.25 -27.62 3.41
CA ARG A 159 -22.46 -29.06 3.51
C ARG A 159 -21.23 -29.83 3.04
N GLY A 160 -20.62 -29.36 1.96
CA GLY A 160 -19.41 -29.94 1.38
C GLY A 160 -18.22 -29.99 2.32
N GLU A 161 -18.03 -28.94 3.10
CA GLU A 161 -16.96 -28.86 4.12
C GLU A 161 -17.10 -29.90 5.23
N ARG A 162 -18.32 -30.40 5.42
CA ARG A 162 -18.68 -31.42 6.44
C ARG A 162 -19.10 -32.74 5.84
N ALA A 163 -18.79 -32.97 4.57
CA ALA A 163 -19.10 -34.21 3.90
C ALA A 163 -18.34 -35.39 4.52
N ASP A 164 -19.02 -36.51 4.67
CA ASP A 164 -18.40 -37.78 5.00
C ASP A 164 -18.01 -38.53 3.70
N PHE A 165 -17.00 -39.37 3.79
CA PHE A 165 -16.51 -40.15 2.65
C PHE A 165 -16.63 -41.65 2.93
N LYS A 166 -17.61 -42.27 2.29
CA LYS A 166 -17.88 -43.70 2.47
C LYS A 166 -17.36 -44.53 1.29
N ALA A 167 -16.71 -45.64 1.59
CA ALA A 167 -16.28 -46.56 0.54
C ALA A 167 -17.48 -47.02 -0.30
N ALA A 168 -17.34 -46.97 -1.61
CA ALA A 168 -18.38 -47.33 -2.58
C ALA A 168 -17.89 -48.47 -3.47
N ASP A 169 -18.65 -49.59 -3.48
CA ASP A 169 -18.39 -50.73 -4.37
C ASP A 169 -19.32 -50.66 -5.62
N ARG A 170 -19.15 -49.57 -6.36
CA ARG A 170 -19.84 -49.24 -7.60
C ARG A 170 -18.93 -48.44 -8.53
N PRO A 171 -19.30 -48.31 -9.82
CA PRO A 171 -18.57 -47.37 -10.70
C PRO A 171 -18.61 -45.96 -10.16
N ALA A 172 -17.48 -45.24 -10.32
CA ALA A 172 -17.31 -43.85 -9.90
C ALA A 172 -18.33 -42.93 -10.61
N GLN A 173 -18.99 -42.10 -9.84
CA GLN A 173 -19.97 -41.12 -10.28
C GLN A 173 -19.44 -39.69 -10.03
N LYS A 174 -20.11 -38.71 -10.61
CA LYS A 174 -19.82 -37.29 -10.38
C LYS A 174 -19.81 -36.99 -8.88
N SER A 175 -18.80 -36.20 -8.45
CA SER A 175 -18.53 -35.80 -7.06
C SER A 175 -18.05 -36.92 -6.12
N ASP A 176 -17.83 -38.15 -6.61
CA ASP A 176 -17.10 -39.19 -5.86
C ASP A 176 -15.60 -38.80 -5.82
N TYR A 177 -14.90 -39.32 -4.83
CA TYR A 177 -13.44 -39.24 -4.73
C TYR A 177 -12.84 -40.62 -5.05
N VAL A 178 -11.92 -40.59 -6.02
CA VAL A 178 -11.23 -41.80 -6.46
C VAL A 178 -9.79 -41.75 -5.98
N LYS A 179 -9.38 -42.74 -5.24
CA LYS A 179 -7.99 -43.02 -4.90
C LYS A 179 -7.36 -43.74 -6.06
N LEU A 180 -6.29 -43.17 -6.61
CA LEU A 180 -5.66 -43.74 -7.80
C LEU A 180 -4.14 -43.58 -7.76
N ALA A 181 -3.47 -44.42 -8.53
CA ALA A 181 -2.07 -44.24 -8.95
C ALA A 181 -2.06 -43.79 -10.40
N TYR A 182 -1.07 -43.03 -10.80
CA TYR A 182 -0.85 -42.70 -12.20
C TYR A 182 0.63 -42.60 -12.57
N GLU A 183 0.89 -42.88 -13.87
CA GLU A 183 2.17 -42.63 -14.51
C GLU A 183 1.93 -41.98 -15.87
N GLY A 184 2.52 -40.78 -16.07
CA GLY A 184 2.33 -39.98 -17.28
C GLY A 184 3.52 -40.03 -18.22
N THR A 185 3.20 -40.05 -19.52
CA THR A 185 4.19 -39.99 -20.61
C THR A 185 3.79 -38.91 -21.62
N VAL A 186 4.81 -38.26 -22.23
CA VAL A 186 4.66 -37.36 -23.39
C VAL A 186 5.51 -37.90 -24.50
N ASP A 187 4.92 -38.14 -25.66
CA ASP A 187 5.60 -38.75 -26.83
C ASP A 187 6.37 -40.04 -26.48
N GLY A 188 5.86 -40.84 -25.55
CA GLY A 188 6.45 -42.08 -25.07
C GLY A 188 7.59 -41.92 -24.05
N GLN A 189 7.95 -40.68 -23.66
CA GLN A 189 8.93 -40.42 -22.62
C GLN A 189 8.24 -40.18 -21.26
N PRO A 190 8.72 -40.75 -20.16
CA PRO A 190 8.17 -40.46 -18.83
C PRO A 190 8.24 -38.97 -18.50
N ILE A 191 7.14 -38.41 -18.00
CA ILE A 191 7.12 -37.00 -17.54
C ILE A 191 8.08 -36.77 -16.37
N ALA A 192 8.31 -37.81 -15.55
CA ALA A 192 9.28 -37.76 -14.46
C ALA A 192 10.71 -37.42 -14.94
N ASP A 193 11.08 -37.81 -16.17
CA ASP A 193 12.38 -37.47 -16.78
C ASP A 193 12.41 -36.07 -17.39
N LEU A 194 11.25 -35.60 -17.88
CA LEU A 194 11.09 -34.25 -18.45
C LEU A 194 11.02 -33.15 -17.37
N ALA A 195 10.54 -33.49 -16.18
CA ALA A 195 10.37 -32.56 -15.06
C ALA A 195 10.78 -33.22 -13.73
N PRO A 196 12.09 -33.51 -13.53
CA PRO A 196 12.57 -34.26 -12.35
C PRO A 196 12.28 -33.55 -11.03
N ASP A 197 12.21 -32.22 -11.02
CA ASP A 197 11.90 -31.41 -9.85
C ASP A 197 10.39 -31.34 -9.53
N LYS A 198 9.54 -31.88 -10.41
CA LYS A 198 8.08 -31.83 -10.34
C LYS A 198 7.45 -33.22 -10.55
N GLN A 199 7.96 -34.20 -9.85
CA GLN A 199 7.57 -35.61 -10.01
C GLN A 199 6.06 -35.88 -9.81
N ILE A 200 5.37 -34.99 -9.09
CA ILE A 200 3.91 -35.07 -8.90
C ILE A 200 3.13 -35.04 -10.23
N TYR A 201 3.70 -34.46 -11.30
CA TYR A 201 3.10 -34.50 -12.64
C TYR A 201 3.46 -35.76 -13.43
N GLY A 202 4.47 -36.49 -13.03
CA GLY A 202 4.96 -37.68 -13.73
C GLY A 202 4.40 -38.97 -13.19
N LYS A 203 4.75 -39.35 -11.97
CA LYS A 203 4.36 -40.60 -11.36
C LYS A 203 4.01 -40.41 -9.89
N VAL A 204 2.82 -40.86 -9.53
CA VAL A 204 2.33 -40.82 -8.15
C VAL A 204 1.72 -42.20 -7.80
N PRO A 205 2.20 -42.86 -6.72
CA PRO A 205 1.73 -44.18 -6.33
C PRO A 205 0.34 -44.12 -5.69
N GLN A 206 -0.08 -42.96 -5.21
CA GLN A 206 -1.36 -42.77 -4.56
C GLN A 206 -1.75 -41.31 -4.46
N THR A 207 -2.91 -40.95 -4.95
CA THR A 207 -3.54 -39.63 -4.76
C THR A 207 -5.05 -39.78 -4.76
N TRP A 208 -5.75 -38.71 -4.33
CA TRP A 208 -7.19 -38.59 -4.43
C TRP A 208 -7.57 -37.58 -5.49
N GLU A 209 -8.57 -37.93 -6.30
CA GLU A 209 -9.09 -37.08 -7.37
C GLU A 209 -10.61 -37.05 -7.31
N GLU A 210 -11.21 -35.86 -7.43
CA GLU A 210 -12.66 -35.70 -7.49
C GLU A 210 -13.16 -35.95 -8.92
N VAL A 211 -14.19 -36.75 -9.07
CA VAL A 211 -14.79 -37.11 -10.36
C VAL A 211 -15.73 -36.01 -10.81
N GLU A 212 -15.45 -35.38 -11.95
CA GLU A 212 -16.29 -34.31 -12.53
C GLU A 212 -16.71 -33.21 -11.54
N GLY A 213 -15.92 -32.99 -10.50
CA GLY A 213 -16.18 -31.99 -9.48
C GLY A 213 -15.41 -30.66 -9.71
N PRO A 214 -15.67 -29.67 -8.86
CA PRO A 214 -14.99 -28.37 -8.92
C PRO A 214 -13.54 -28.42 -8.40
N ASN A 215 -13.17 -29.43 -7.62
CA ASN A 215 -11.83 -29.57 -7.06
C ASN A 215 -10.94 -30.34 -8.05
N GLU A 216 -10.40 -29.62 -9.02
CA GLU A 216 -9.46 -30.20 -9.98
C GLU A 216 -8.13 -30.50 -9.28
N GLY A 217 -7.61 -31.71 -9.45
CA GLY A 217 -6.35 -32.13 -8.87
C GLY A 217 -5.14 -31.54 -9.61
N VAL A 218 -3.97 -32.18 -9.40
CA VAL A 218 -2.70 -31.70 -9.97
C VAL A 218 -2.70 -31.81 -11.49
N ILE A 219 -3.34 -32.84 -12.05
CA ILE A 219 -3.37 -33.09 -13.50
C ILE A 219 -4.67 -32.49 -14.08
N PRO A 220 -4.59 -31.45 -14.91
CA PRO A 220 -5.76 -30.79 -15.45
C PRO A 220 -6.66 -31.75 -16.25
N GLY A 221 -7.95 -31.79 -15.91
CA GLY A 221 -8.94 -32.60 -16.61
C GLY A 221 -8.92 -34.10 -16.32
N LEU A 222 -8.04 -34.57 -15.44
CA LEU A 222 -7.97 -36.00 -15.07
C LEU A 222 -9.29 -36.48 -14.44
N GLY A 223 -9.82 -35.72 -13.48
CA GLY A 223 -11.08 -36.05 -12.78
C GLY A 223 -12.27 -36.27 -13.72
N LYS A 224 -12.32 -35.55 -14.86
CA LYS A 224 -13.38 -35.70 -15.89
C LYS A 224 -13.36 -37.02 -16.63
N GLN A 225 -12.26 -37.76 -16.58
CA GLN A 225 -12.04 -39.01 -17.30
C GLN A 225 -12.25 -40.26 -16.40
N LEU A 226 -12.52 -40.02 -15.09
CA LEU A 226 -12.62 -41.08 -14.09
C LEU A 226 -14.06 -41.64 -13.92
N ALA A 227 -15.08 -40.97 -14.45
CA ALA A 227 -16.46 -41.42 -14.37
C ALA A 227 -16.64 -42.81 -15.00
N GLY A 228 -17.37 -43.68 -14.29
CA GLY A 228 -17.66 -45.04 -14.74
C GLY A 228 -16.58 -46.07 -14.45
N LEU A 229 -15.39 -45.68 -13.93
CA LEU A 229 -14.35 -46.63 -13.54
C LEU A 229 -14.67 -47.29 -12.20
N LYS A 230 -14.21 -48.52 -12.00
CA LYS A 230 -14.33 -49.31 -10.76
C LYS A 230 -12.97 -49.44 -10.07
N ALA A 231 -12.99 -49.79 -8.79
CA ALA A 231 -11.77 -50.18 -8.09
C ALA A 231 -11.11 -51.37 -8.78
N GLY A 232 -9.80 -51.28 -9.03
CA GLY A 232 -8.99 -52.24 -9.78
C GLY A 232 -8.88 -51.96 -11.28
N ASP A 233 -9.67 -51.06 -11.85
CA ASP A 233 -9.60 -50.71 -13.25
C ASP A 233 -8.31 -49.96 -13.58
N LYS A 234 -7.73 -50.26 -14.77
CA LYS A 234 -6.62 -49.52 -15.37
C LYS A 234 -7.08 -48.89 -16.68
N LYS A 235 -6.77 -47.62 -16.86
CA LYS A 235 -7.19 -46.88 -18.06
C LYS A 235 -6.09 -45.90 -18.47
N ASP A 236 -5.84 -45.84 -19.77
CA ASP A 236 -5.00 -44.78 -20.35
C ASP A 236 -5.89 -43.57 -20.61
N VAL A 237 -5.51 -42.44 -20.03
CA VAL A 237 -6.21 -41.16 -20.09
C VAL A 237 -5.36 -40.14 -20.86
N ALA A 238 -5.89 -39.62 -21.95
CA ALA A 238 -5.22 -38.57 -22.71
C ALA A 238 -5.58 -37.22 -22.13
N ILE A 239 -4.54 -36.41 -21.82
CA ILE A 239 -4.66 -35.07 -21.25
C ILE A 239 -3.87 -34.11 -22.14
N THR A 240 -4.43 -32.96 -22.45
CA THR A 240 -3.70 -31.85 -23.10
C THR A 240 -3.51 -30.74 -22.07
N PHE A 241 -2.25 -30.44 -21.78
CA PHE A 241 -1.93 -29.33 -20.88
C PHE A 241 -2.26 -27.97 -21.50
N PRO A 242 -2.68 -26.98 -20.71
CA PRO A 242 -2.91 -25.61 -21.18
C PRO A 242 -1.65 -25.04 -21.88
N ALA A 243 -1.86 -24.17 -22.89
CA ALA A 243 -0.76 -23.52 -23.61
C ALA A 243 0.12 -22.66 -22.69
N GLU A 244 -0.48 -22.07 -21.64
CA GLU A 244 0.22 -21.36 -20.57
C GLU A 244 0.19 -22.18 -19.28
N PHE A 245 1.06 -23.18 -19.20
CA PHE A 245 1.19 -24.01 -18.00
C PHE A 245 2.43 -23.64 -17.20
N THR A 246 2.29 -22.62 -16.35
CA THR A 246 3.39 -22.03 -15.58
C THR A 246 3.96 -22.96 -14.51
N ALA A 247 3.16 -23.93 -14.00
CA ALA A 247 3.61 -24.89 -12.99
C ALA A 247 4.74 -25.80 -13.50
N VAL A 248 4.67 -26.20 -14.79
CA VAL A 248 5.70 -26.96 -15.49
C VAL A 248 5.75 -26.49 -16.96
N PRO A 249 6.58 -25.48 -17.28
CA PRO A 249 6.66 -24.94 -18.64
C PRO A 249 7.02 -25.98 -19.71
N ALA A 250 7.75 -27.02 -19.32
CA ALA A 250 8.11 -28.14 -20.22
C ALA A 250 6.90 -28.95 -20.71
N LEU A 251 5.75 -28.88 -20.02
CA LEU A 251 4.51 -29.56 -20.38
C LEU A 251 3.48 -28.66 -21.07
N ALA A 252 3.73 -27.35 -21.12
CA ALA A 252 2.82 -26.37 -21.72
C ALA A 252 2.44 -26.74 -23.15
N GLY A 253 1.14 -26.84 -23.45
CA GLY A 253 0.60 -27.18 -24.76
C GLY A 253 0.82 -28.62 -25.21
N LYS A 254 1.44 -29.49 -24.39
CA LYS A 254 1.73 -30.86 -24.79
C LYS A 254 0.58 -31.81 -24.48
N ALA A 255 0.40 -32.82 -25.33
CA ALA A 255 -0.46 -33.96 -25.08
C ALA A 255 0.31 -35.02 -24.31
N ALA A 256 -0.29 -35.48 -23.21
CA ALA A 256 0.25 -36.54 -22.37
C ALA A 256 -0.73 -37.70 -22.27
N VAL A 257 -0.22 -38.91 -22.07
CA VAL A 257 -1.01 -40.08 -21.76
C VAL A 257 -0.66 -40.52 -20.35
N TYR A 258 -1.70 -40.59 -19.51
CA TYR A 258 -1.59 -41.07 -18.14
C TYR A 258 -2.18 -42.47 -18.00
N GLN A 259 -1.37 -43.43 -17.61
CA GLN A 259 -1.83 -44.70 -17.18
C GLN A 259 -2.34 -44.58 -15.73
N VAL A 260 -3.63 -44.68 -15.56
CA VAL A 260 -4.32 -44.55 -14.26
C VAL A 260 -4.77 -45.92 -13.75
N GLU A 261 -4.48 -46.22 -12.49
CA GLU A 261 -4.97 -47.38 -11.77
C GLU A 261 -5.84 -46.95 -10.60
N VAL A 262 -7.12 -47.29 -10.64
CA VAL A 262 -8.09 -46.96 -9.59
C VAL A 262 -7.93 -47.96 -8.44
N GLN A 263 -7.68 -47.44 -7.22
CA GLN A 263 -7.46 -48.25 -6.02
C GLN A 263 -8.71 -48.33 -5.14
N GLU A 264 -9.41 -47.20 -4.95
CA GLU A 264 -10.57 -47.12 -4.06
C GLU A 264 -11.49 -46.00 -4.56
N ILE A 265 -12.80 -46.19 -4.36
CA ILE A 265 -13.80 -45.17 -4.64
C ILE A 265 -14.50 -44.81 -3.34
N ARG A 266 -14.66 -43.52 -3.08
CA ARG A 266 -15.42 -42.99 -1.95
C ARG A 266 -16.53 -42.08 -2.44
N GLU A 267 -17.73 -42.41 -2.02
CA GLU A 267 -18.89 -41.55 -2.19
C GLU A 267 -18.80 -40.35 -1.22
N ARG A 268 -18.96 -39.15 -1.74
CA ARG A 268 -19.11 -37.95 -0.93
C ARG A 268 -20.55 -37.85 -0.43
N VAL A 269 -20.77 -38.12 0.86
CA VAL A 269 -22.09 -38.05 1.50
C VAL A 269 -22.22 -36.70 2.18
N LEU A 270 -23.08 -35.84 1.63
CA LEU A 270 -23.39 -34.55 2.24
C LEU A 270 -24.28 -34.74 3.48
N PRO A 271 -23.99 -34.03 4.60
CA PRO A 271 -24.86 -34.11 5.77
C PRO A 271 -26.26 -33.62 5.44
N ALA A 272 -27.26 -34.19 6.11
CA ALA A 272 -28.63 -33.70 6.02
C ALA A 272 -28.73 -32.29 6.60
N LEU A 273 -29.66 -31.49 6.09
CA LEU A 273 -30.04 -30.21 6.67
C LEU A 273 -30.97 -30.44 7.86
N ASP A 274 -30.41 -30.88 8.97
CA ASP A 274 -31.12 -31.24 10.19
C ASP A 274 -30.77 -30.32 11.37
N ALA A 275 -31.35 -30.54 12.52
CA ALA A 275 -31.15 -29.73 13.72
C ALA A 275 -29.69 -29.69 14.19
N GLU A 276 -28.92 -30.78 13.96
CA GLU A 276 -27.49 -30.82 14.34
C GLU A 276 -26.66 -29.94 13.40
N PHE A 277 -26.96 -29.99 12.08
CA PHE A 277 -26.31 -29.10 11.11
C PHE A 277 -26.61 -27.62 11.40
N PHE A 278 -27.88 -27.26 11.63
CA PHE A 278 -28.28 -25.89 11.92
C PHE A 278 -27.65 -25.35 13.22
N LYS A 279 -27.66 -26.18 14.26
CA LYS A 279 -27.01 -25.83 15.53
C LYS A 279 -25.50 -25.52 15.35
N ALA A 280 -24.85 -26.28 14.50
CA ALA A 280 -23.43 -26.07 14.22
C ALA A 280 -23.17 -24.81 13.38
N GLN A 281 -24.18 -24.29 12.69
CA GLN A 281 -24.16 -22.98 12.00
C GLN A 281 -24.74 -21.84 12.87
N GLN A 282 -25.12 -22.12 14.11
CA GLN A 282 -25.70 -21.16 15.06
C GLN A 282 -27.05 -20.58 14.58
N VAL A 283 -27.84 -21.38 13.88
CA VAL A 283 -29.21 -21.05 13.42
C VAL A 283 -30.20 -22.12 13.86
N ASP A 284 -31.48 -21.81 13.83
CA ASP A 284 -32.53 -22.73 14.31
C ASP A 284 -33.04 -23.69 13.21
N ASP A 285 -33.08 -23.20 11.96
CA ASP A 285 -33.67 -23.92 10.84
C ASP A 285 -33.06 -23.45 9.48
N LEU A 286 -33.55 -24.04 8.39
CA LEU A 286 -33.14 -23.72 7.03
C LEU A 286 -33.43 -22.24 6.69
N ALA A 287 -34.58 -21.70 7.10
CA ALA A 287 -34.92 -20.30 6.81
C ALA A 287 -33.95 -19.34 7.50
N GLY A 288 -33.55 -19.63 8.75
CA GLY A 288 -32.53 -18.90 9.48
C GLY A 288 -31.16 -18.97 8.78
N LEU A 289 -30.78 -20.16 8.27
CA LEU A 289 -29.53 -20.33 7.51
C LEU A 289 -29.53 -19.51 6.21
N GLU A 290 -30.61 -19.62 5.42
CA GLU A 290 -30.76 -18.84 4.19
C GLU A 290 -30.71 -17.33 4.45
N ALA A 291 -31.37 -16.85 5.50
CA ALA A 291 -31.35 -15.45 5.88
C ALA A 291 -29.93 -14.97 6.27
N GLN A 292 -29.19 -15.79 7.01
CA GLN A 292 -27.81 -15.49 7.39
C GLN A 292 -26.90 -15.49 6.16
N VAL A 293 -27.02 -16.46 5.26
CA VAL A 293 -26.24 -16.54 4.01
C VAL A 293 -26.53 -15.33 3.12
N ARG A 294 -27.80 -14.95 2.95
CA ARG A 294 -28.21 -13.74 2.20
C ARG A 294 -27.60 -12.48 2.80
N ALA A 295 -27.64 -12.34 4.12
CA ALA A 295 -27.06 -11.19 4.81
C ALA A 295 -25.54 -11.13 4.59
N ASN A 296 -24.84 -12.25 4.68
CA ASN A 296 -23.40 -12.32 4.46
C ASN A 296 -23.02 -12.00 3.00
N LEU A 297 -23.74 -12.58 2.03
CA LEU A 297 -23.54 -12.29 0.60
C LEU A 297 -23.80 -10.82 0.29
N LYS A 298 -24.86 -10.24 0.85
CA LYS A 298 -25.14 -8.83 0.71
C LYS A 298 -24.03 -7.96 1.27
N ALA A 299 -23.57 -8.24 2.48
CA ALA A 299 -22.47 -7.49 3.11
C ALA A 299 -21.17 -7.60 2.29
N GLN A 300 -20.89 -8.78 1.74
CA GLN A 300 -19.73 -8.97 0.86
C GLN A 300 -19.84 -8.17 -0.44
N LYS A 301 -21.00 -8.20 -1.10
CA LYS A 301 -21.28 -7.41 -2.32
C LYS A 301 -21.24 -5.91 -2.03
N ASP A 302 -21.80 -5.45 -0.91
CA ASP A 302 -21.73 -4.05 -0.47
C ASP A 302 -20.27 -3.60 -0.27
N TYR A 303 -19.45 -4.44 0.36
CA TYR A 303 -18.04 -4.16 0.53
C TYR A 303 -17.28 -4.06 -0.81
N GLN A 304 -17.54 -5.01 -1.72
CA GLN A 304 -16.93 -5.01 -3.06
C GLN A 304 -17.38 -3.79 -3.87
N ASN A 305 -18.67 -3.44 -3.83
CA ASN A 305 -19.21 -2.27 -4.49
C ASN A 305 -18.57 -0.96 -3.96
N ARG A 306 -18.44 -0.81 -2.64
CA ARG A 306 -17.74 0.35 -2.06
C ARG A 306 -16.30 0.44 -2.53
N ALA A 307 -15.57 -0.66 -2.53
CA ALA A 307 -14.19 -0.69 -3.01
C ALA A 307 -14.11 -0.33 -4.51
N ALA A 308 -15.03 -0.85 -5.33
CA ALA A 308 -15.13 -0.52 -6.74
C ALA A 308 -15.45 0.96 -6.98
N GLN A 309 -16.44 1.53 -6.26
CA GLN A 309 -16.80 2.94 -6.34
C GLN A 309 -15.63 3.85 -5.96
N ARG A 310 -14.92 3.55 -4.85
CA ARG A 310 -13.72 4.31 -4.44
C ARG A 310 -12.66 4.34 -5.52
N ARG A 311 -12.42 3.21 -6.19
CA ARG A 311 -11.50 3.13 -7.32
C ARG A 311 -12.00 3.92 -8.52
N GLN A 312 -13.25 3.75 -8.93
CA GLN A 312 -13.85 4.42 -10.09
C GLN A 312 -13.83 5.95 -9.94
N VAL A 313 -14.21 6.50 -8.77
CA VAL A 313 -14.16 7.95 -8.56
C VAL A 313 -12.74 8.50 -8.61
N THR A 314 -11.76 7.77 -8.08
CA THR A 314 -10.36 8.20 -8.13
C THR A 314 -9.79 8.13 -9.55
N GLU A 315 -10.10 7.08 -10.30
CA GLU A 315 -9.70 6.93 -11.71
C GLU A 315 -10.35 8.00 -12.60
N ALA A 316 -11.67 8.23 -12.45
CA ALA A 316 -12.40 9.26 -13.19
C ALA A 316 -11.86 10.66 -12.88
N LEU A 317 -11.51 10.93 -11.63
CA LEU A 317 -10.93 12.20 -11.22
C LEU A 317 -9.52 12.39 -11.77
N ALA A 318 -8.68 11.34 -11.71
CA ALA A 318 -7.32 11.38 -12.24
C ALA A 318 -7.26 11.65 -13.74
N ALA A 319 -8.25 11.13 -14.49
CA ALA A 319 -8.37 11.36 -15.94
C ALA A 319 -8.76 12.80 -16.32
N LYS A 320 -9.44 13.52 -15.42
CA LYS A 320 -9.90 14.90 -15.66
C LYS A 320 -8.84 15.97 -15.40
N VAL A 321 -7.76 15.65 -14.72
CA VAL A 321 -6.74 16.62 -14.28
C VAL A 321 -5.39 16.19 -14.77
N ASP A 322 -4.69 17.11 -15.42
CA ASP A 322 -3.28 16.90 -15.75
C ASP A 322 -2.43 18.07 -15.26
N PHE A 323 -1.39 17.75 -14.48
CA PHE A 323 -0.43 18.70 -13.96
C PHE A 323 0.88 17.97 -13.61
N PRO A 324 2.01 18.68 -13.65
CA PRO A 324 3.29 18.12 -13.26
C PRO A 324 3.32 17.85 -11.75
N VAL A 325 3.83 16.69 -11.36
CA VAL A 325 4.03 16.33 -9.95
C VAL A 325 5.49 16.55 -9.53
N PRO A 326 5.75 16.87 -8.25
CA PRO A 326 7.12 17.05 -7.76
C PRO A 326 7.93 15.77 -7.82
N ASP A 327 9.11 15.83 -8.46
CA ASP A 327 9.96 14.65 -8.65
C ASP A 327 10.40 14.02 -7.33
N SER A 328 10.70 14.81 -6.30
CA SER A 328 11.13 14.28 -5.00
C SER A 328 10.03 13.45 -4.32
N LEU A 329 8.76 13.83 -4.47
CA LEU A 329 7.65 13.06 -3.93
C LEU A 329 7.46 11.77 -4.73
N VAL A 330 7.58 11.84 -6.07
CA VAL A 330 7.49 10.65 -6.92
C VAL A 330 8.62 9.69 -6.60
N GLU A 331 9.85 10.17 -6.38
CA GLU A 331 10.99 9.33 -6.04
C GLU A 331 10.81 8.62 -4.69
N SER A 332 10.41 9.37 -3.66
CA SER A 332 10.11 8.81 -2.34
C SER A 332 8.99 7.77 -2.39
N GLU A 333 7.90 8.07 -3.09
CA GLU A 333 6.76 7.15 -3.24
C GLU A 333 7.15 5.93 -4.09
N THR A 334 8.01 6.08 -5.12
CA THR A 334 8.52 4.96 -5.93
C THR A 334 9.25 3.95 -5.06
N GLN A 335 10.10 4.42 -4.15
CA GLN A 335 10.80 3.54 -3.21
C GLN A 335 9.81 2.82 -2.28
N GLY A 336 8.76 3.50 -1.83
CA GLY A 336 7.69 2.91 -1.01
C GLY A 336 6.92 1.81 -1.75
N VAL A 337 6.47 2.11 -2.97
CA VAL A 337 5.74 1.16 -3.84
C VAL A 337 6.61 -0.07 -4.15
N LEU A 338 7.88 0.14 -4.50
CA LEU A 338 8.80 -0.94 -4.82
C LEU A 338 9.04 -1.84 -3.61
N ARG A 339 9.27 -1.26 -2.43
CA ARG A 339 9.45 -2.01 -1.19
C ARG A 339 8.23 -2.85 -0.87
N GLN A 340 7.05 -2.27 -0.92
CA GLN A 340 5.79 -2.97 -0.67
C GLN A 340 5.59 -4.13 -1.65
N PHE A 341 5.85 -3.91 -2.93
CA PHE A 341 5.74 -4.93 -3.97
C PHE A 341 6.68 -6.11 -3.70
N ILE A 342 7.95 -5.83 -3.39
CA ILE A 342 8.95 -6.87 -3.10
C ILE A 342 8.55 -7.66 -1.85
N GLU A 343 8.19 -6.99 -0.76
CA GLU A 343 7.78 -7.65 0.49
C GLU A 343 6.56 -8.56 0.29
N GLU A 344 5.57 -8.12 -0.48
CA GLU A 344 4.37 -8.90 -0.75
C GLU A 344 4.68 -10.14 -1.58
N ASN A 345 5.49 -10.01 -2.63
CA ASN A 345 5.86 -11.14 -3.47
C ASN A 345 6.83 -12.11 -2.77
N MET A 346 7.74 -11.62 -1.93
CA MET A 346 8.56 -12.50 -1.09
C MET A 346 7.71 -13.34 -0.13
N ARG A 347 6.65 -12.77 0.45
CA ARG A 347 5.69 -13.54 1.27
C ARG A 347 4.96 -14.62 0.47
N ARG A 348 4.79 -14.43 -0.85
CA ARG A 348 4.22 -15.42 -1.77
C ARG A 348 5.25 -16.43 -2.27
N GLY A 349 6.52 -16.34 -1.83
CA GLY A 349 7.58 -17.28 -2.15
C GLY A 349 8.35 -16.96 -3.44
N VAL A 350 8.21 -15.75 -4.00
CA VAL A 350 9.01 -15.33 -5.17
C VAL A 350 10.47 -15.13 -4.73
N PRO A 351 11.44 -15.78 -5.39
CA PRO A 351 12.85 -15.67 -5.04
C PRO A 351 13.40 -14.26 -5.28
N GLN A 352 14.35 -13.82 -4.45
CA GLN A 352 14.98 -12.50 -4.57
C GLN A 352 15.69 -12.31 -5.92
N GLU A 353 16.25 -13.36 -6.49
CA GLU A 353 16.94 -13.34 -7.78
C GLU A 353 16.03 -12.90 -8.94
N GLN A 354 14.73 -13.16 -8.86
CA GLN A 354 13.76 -12.73 -9.86
C GLN A 354 13.64 -11.19 -9.90
N PHE A 355 13.63 -10.54 -8.73
CA PHE A 355 13.57 -9.07 -8.65
C PHE A 355 14.82 -8.39 -9.22
N GLU A 356 15.99 -9.02 -9.07
CA GLU A 356 17.23 -8.49 -9.64
C GLU A 356 17.24 -8.57 -11.18
N LYS A 357 16.64 -9.62 -11.77
CA LYS A 357 16.50 -9.76 -13.22
C LYS A 357 15.59 -8.70 -13.81
N ASP A 358 14.46 -8.43 -13.14
CA ASP A 358 13.39 -7.56 -13.63
C ASP A 358 13.47 -6.12 -13.08
N LYS A 359 14.60 -5.79 -12.42
CA LYS A 359 14.79 -4.54 -11.66
C LYS A 359 14.41 -3.28 -12.41
N LYS A 360 14.78 -3.16 -13.70
CA LYS A 360 14.47 -1.97 -14.50
C LYS A 360 12.97 -1.85 -14.77
N GLU A 361 12.34 -2.93 -15.16
CA GLU A 361 10.90 -2.96 -15.45
C GLU A 361 10.08 -2.71 -14.18
N LEU A 362 10.47 -3.33 -13.07
CA LEU A 362 9.85 -3.10 -11.76
C LEU A 362 9.97 -1.65 -11.32
N PHE A 363 11.14 -1.03 -11.53
CA PHE A 363 11.34 0.38 -11.19
C PHE A 363 10.47 1.31 -12.04
N GLU A 364 10.40 1.10 -13.35
CA GLU A 364 9.56 1.90 -14.25
C GLU A 364 8.05 1.72 -13.92
N GLY A 365 7.63 0.50 -13.64
CA GLY A 365 6.28 0.21 -13.20
C GLY A 365 5.95 0.90 -11.86
N ALA A 366 6.85 0.79 -10.89
CA ALA A 366 6.71 1.44 -9.59
C ALA A 366 6.68 2.97 -9.71
N LYS A 367 7.52 3.56 -10.57
CA LYS A 367 7.54 5.01 -10.82
C LYS A 367 6.23 5.50 -11.43
N LYS A 368 5.66 4.76 -12.40
CA LYS A 368 4.36 5.09 -12.99
C LYS A 368 3.24 5.04 -11.93
N ALA A 369 3.22 4.00 -11.11
CA ALA A 369 2.26 3.85 -10.02
C ALA A 369 2.41 4.96 -8.97
N ALA A 370 3.66 5.28 -8.58
CA ALA A 370 3.98 6.36 -7.66
C ALA A 370 3.54 7.73 -8.18
N THR A 371 3.79 8.03 -9.46
CA THR A 371 3.35 9.28 -10.10
C THR A 371 1.84 9.46 -9.99
N ASN A 372 1.08 8.41 -10.31
CA ASN A 372 -0.38 8.42 -10.19
C ASN A 372 -0.84 8.59 -8.73
N ARG A 373 -0.15 7.94 -7.78
CA ARG A 373 -0.47 8.03 -6.35
C ARG A 373 -0.21 9.43 -5.81
N VAL A 374 0.95 10.03 -6.12
CA VAL A 374 1.27 11.41 -5.72
C VAL A 374 0.29 12.40 -6.34
N LYS A 375 -0.03 12.24 -7.64
CA LYS A 375 -1.03 13.05 -8.32
C LYS A 375 -2.38 13.01 -7.59
N MET A 376 -2.85 11.82 -7.23
CA MET A 376 -4.11 11.64 -6.52
C MET A 376 -4.06 12.24 -5.10
N GLN A 377 -2.96 12.06 -4.36
CA GLN A 377 -2.79 12.66 -3.04
C GLN A 377 -2.91 14.18 -3.08
N LEU A 378 -2.29 14.84 -4.08
CA LEU A 378 -2.38 16.29 -4.25
C LEU A 378 -3.81 16.76 -4.59
N ILE A 379 -4.52 16.01 -5.43
CA ILE A 379 -5.92 16.30 -5.77
C ILE A 379 -6.81 16.15 -4.53
N LEU A 380 -6.70 15.03 -3.81
CA LEU A 380 -7.49 14.76 -2.61
C LEU A 380 -7.21 15.77 -1.49
N ALA A 381 -5.95 16.20 -1.31
CA ALA A 381 -5.60 17.25 -0.37
C ALA A 381 -6.32 18.56 -0.71
N LYS A 382 -6.34 18.95 -1.97
CA LYS A 382 -7.02 20.17 -2.41
C LYS A 382 -8.55 20.09 -2.28
N ILE A 383 -9.14 18.92 -2.53
CA ILE A 383 -10.57 18.68 -2.28
C ILE A 383 -10.87 18.77 -0.78
N ALA A 384 -10.04 18.14 0.05
CA ALA A 384 -10.21 18.17 1.50
C ALA A 384 -10.17 19.60 2.05
N GLU A 385 -9.28 20.45 1.53
CA GLU A 385 -9.21 21.88 1.87
C GLU A 385 -10.48 22.63 1.42
N ALA A 386 -10.96 22.40 0.17
CA ALA A 386 -12.15 23.04 -0.38
C ALA A 386 -13.41 22.68 0.41
N GLU A 387 -13.54 21.42 0.81
CA GLU A 387 -14.68 20.88 1.57
C GLU A 387 -14.49 20.97 3.10
N LYS A 388 -13.36 21.53 3.56
CA LYS A 388 -13.01 21.71 4.98
C LYS A 388 -13.09 20.41 5.79
N LEU A 389 -12.60 19.33 5.20
CA LEU A 389 -12.56 18.04 5.88
C LEU A 389 -11.47 18.04 6.96
N THR A 390 -11.83 17.63 8.17
CA THR A 390 -10.94 17.57 9.32
C THR A 390 -10.88 16.18 9.92
N VAL A 391 -9.79 15.88 10.63
CA VAL A 391 -9.64 14.63 11.37
C VAL A 391 -10.09 14.87 12.80
N GLU A 392 -11.03 14.07 13.26
CA GLU A 392 -11.52 14.05 14.63
C GLU A 392 -10.84 12.93 15.43
N SER A 393 -10.92 13.00 16.76
CA SER A 393 -10.36 11.94 17.62
C SER A 393 -10.95 10.56 17.33
N GLY A 394 -12.25 10.49 17.08
CA GLY A 394 -12.93 9.25 16.70
C GLY A 394 -12.43 8.60 15.42
N ASP A 395 -11.94 9.40 14.47
CA ASP A 395 -11.34 8.87 13.22
C ASP A 395 -10.02 8.15 13.50
N ILE A 396 -9.21 8.71 14.41
CA ILE A 396 -7.93 8.10 14.83
C ILE A 396 -8.20 6.81 15.60
N ASP A 397 -9.19 6.81 16.49
CA ASP A 397 -9.58 5.60 17.24
C ASP A 397 -10.05 4.50 16.27
N ALA A 398 -10.91 4.84 15.30
CA ALA A 398 -11.36 3.90 14.28
C ALA A 398 -10.20 3.36 13.43
N PHE A 399 -9.23 4.21 13.09
CA PHE A 399 -8.00 3.77 12.41
C PHE A 399 -7.20 2.76 13.25
N ILE A 400 -6.99 3.06 14.54
CA ILE A 400 -6.24 2.19 15.45
C ILE A 400 -6.92 0.83 15.58
N TYR A 401 -8.23 0.77 15.74
CA TYR A 401 -8.99 -0.49 15.84
C TYR A 401 -8.88 -1.32 14.55
N ARG A 402 -9.06 -0.68 13.39
CA ARG A 402 -8.95 -1.35 12.09
C ARG A 402 -7.54 -1.89 11.85
N GLU A 403 -6.52 -1.08 12.14
CA GLU A 403 -5.12 -1.46 11.95
C GLU A 403 -4.68 -2.55 12.93
N SER A 404 -5.16 -2.50 14.17
CA SER A 404 -4.97 -3.54 15.18
C SER A 404 -5.53 -4.89 14.72
N ALA A 405 -6.75 -4.91 14.18
CA ALA A 405 -7.36 -6.10 13.62
C ALA A 405 -6.59 -6.65 12.41
N ARG A 406 -6.13 -5.75 11.51
CA ARG A 406 -5.38 -6.11 10.30
C ARG A 406 -3.99 -6.68 10.61
N THR A 407 -3.28 -6.08 11.57
CA THR A 407 -1.88 -6.44 11.89
C THR A 407 -1.76 -7.42 13.05
N GLN A 408 -2.89 -7.75 13.71
CA GLN A 408 -2.94 -8.55 14.95
C GLN A 408 -2.08 -7.98 16.10
N GLN A 409 -1.86 -6.66 16.06
CA GLN A 409 -1.16 -5.95 17.13
C GLN A 409 -2.16 -5.40 18.14
N LYS A 410 -1.72 -5.27 19.41
CA LYS A 410 -2.56 -4.66 20.46
C LYS A 410 -2.76 -3.17 20.20
N PRO A 411 -3.98 -2.63 20.35
CA PRO A 411 -4.27 -1.21 20.15
C PRO A 411 -3.35 -0.28 20.94
N GLU A 412 -3.00 -0.65 22.17
CA GLU A 412 -2.15 0.17 23.04
C GLU A 412 -0.74 0.39 22.46
N LYS A 413 -0.22 -0.59 21.69
CA LYS A 413 1.07 -0.46 21.02
C LYS A 413 1.02 0.57 19.90
N LEU A 414 -0.07 0.58 19.14
CA LEU A 414 -0.29 1.56 18.07
C LEU A 414 -0.48 2.97 18.66
N VAL A 415 -1.28 3.12 19.71
CA VAL A 415 -1.43 4.39 20.43
C VAL A 415 -0.08 4.92 20.90
N LYS A 416 0.73 4.08 21.55
CA LYS A 416 2.06 4.49 22.03
C LYS A 416 2.97 4.93 20.89
N MET A 417 2.95 4.24 19.76
CA MET A 417 3.73 4.59 18.57
C MET A 417 3.32 5.97 18.04
N LEU A 418 2.03 6.21 17.85
CA LEU A 418 1.51 7.47 17.32
C LEU A 418 1.70 8.65 18.29
N THR A 419 1.68 8.41 19.59
CA THR A 419 1.92 9.48 20.59
C THR A 419 3.40 9.83 20.73
N THR A 420 4.31 8.90 20.42
CA THR A 420 5.75 9.10 20.52
C THR A 420 6.33 9.72 19.24
N ASP A 421 5.80 9.34 18.09
CA ASP A 421 6.27 9.76 16.78
C ASP A 421 5.26 10.70 16.09
N ARG A 422 5.60 12.00 16.09
CA ARG A 422 4.73 13.03 15.48
C ARG A 422 4.66 12.93 13.96
N GLU A 423 5.68 12.40 13.31
CA GLU A 423 5.66 12.23 11.84
C GLU A 423 4.71 11.12 11.45
N GLN A 424 4.74 10.00 12.16
CA GLN A 424 3.79 8.92 11.95
C GLN A 424 2.35 9.37 12.23
N LEU A 425 2.12 10.15 13.29
CA LEU A 425 0.79 10.70 13.56
C LEU A 425 0.28 11.57 12.41
N ARG A 426 1.14 12.46 11.88
CA ARG A 426 0.79 13.31 10.74
C ARG A 426 0.48 12.49 9.49
N ALA A 427 1.27 11.46 9.21
CA ALA A 427 1.02 10.55 8.08
C ALA A 427 -0.33 9.82 8.21
N VAL A 428 -0.67 9.35 9.41
CA VAL A 428 -1.97 8.73 9.69
C VAL A 428 -3.11 9.73 9.52
N GLN A 429 -2.97 10.95 10.07
CA GLN A 429 -3.98 12.00 9.88
C GLN A 429 -4.19 12.33 8.41
N GLN A 430 -3.11 12.42 7.63
CA GLN A 430 -3.20 12.68 6.20
C GLN A 430 -3.91 11.55 5.46
N ASN A 431 -3.62 10.30 5.78
CA ASN A 431 -4.31 9.15 5.20
C ASN A 431 -5.81 9.16 5.53
N ILE A 432 -6.17 9.50 6.77
CA ILE A 432 -7.57 9.64 7.17
C ILE A 432 -8.26 10.75 6.38
N ILE A 433 -7.61 11.90 6.16
CA ILE A 433 -8.15 12.99 5.34
C ILE A 433 -8.39 12.52 3.91
N PHE A 434 -7.45 11.79 3.31
CA PHE A 434 -7.60 11.24 1.97
C PHE A 434 -8.76 10.23 1.89
N ASP A 435 -8.88 9.35 2.88
CA ASP A 435 -10.01 8.42 2.98
C ASP A 435 -11.35 9.17 3.05
N LYS A 436 -11.44 10.21 3.90
CA LYS A 436 -12.65 11.06 4.01
C LYS A 436 -12.94 11.79 2.70
N ALA A 437 -11.93 12.28 1.99
CA ALA A 437 -12.11 12.93 0.69
C ALA A 437 -12.65 11.95 -0.36
N VAL A 438 -12.14 10.72 -0.40
CA VAL A 438 -12.68 9.68 -1.29
C VAL A 438 -14.10 9.29 -0.92
N ASP A 439 -14.41 9.15 0.38
CA ASP A 439 -15.79 8.86 0.84
C ASP A 439 -16.75 9.99 0.51
N PHE A 440 -16.30 11.24 0.60
CA PHE A 440 -17.07 12.41 0.15
C PHE A 440 -17.35 12.32 -1.35
N LEU A 441 -16.34 12.02 -2.18
CA LEU A 441 -16.52 11.85 -3.64
C LEU A 441 -17.51 10.73 -3.96
N VAL A 442 -17.41 9.59 -3.28
CA VAL A 442 -18.38 8.48 -3.43
C VAL A 442 -19.79 8.92 -3.06
N SER A 443 -19.94 9.70 -1.98
CA SER A 443 -21.27 10.21 -1.54
C SER A 443 -21.92 11.17 -2.55
N LYS A 444 -21.13 11.83 -3.39
CA LYS A 444 -21.58 12.76 -4.44
C LYS A 444 -21.60 12.13 -5.84
N ALA A 445 -21.17 10.90 -5.98
CA ALA A 445 -21.12 10.19 -7.26
C ALA A 445 -22.50 9.86 -7.79
N THR A 446 -22.63 9.81 -9.12
CA THR A 446 -23.82 9.27 -9.79
C THR A 446 -23.67 7.76 -9.91
N VAL A 447 -24.57 7.02 -9.29
CA VAL A 447 -24.50 5.57 -9.21
C VAL A 447 -25.40 4.93 -10.25
N GLN A 448 -24.85 4.06 -11.09
CA GLN A 448 -25.57 3.19 -12.00
C GLN A 448 -25.46 1.74 -11.52
N THR A 449 -26.62 1.10 -11.32
CA THR A 449 -26.63 -0.34 -10.97
C THR A 449 -26.61 -1.16 -12.26
N ILE A 450 -25.59 -2.00 -12.40
CA ILE A 450 -25.46 -2.96 -13.51
C ILE A 450 -25.85 -4.36 -13.03
N GLN A 451 -26.45 -5.15 -13.92
CA GLN A 451 -26.67 -6.58 -13.66
C GLN A 451 -25.32 -7.31 -13.74
N PRO A 452 -25.02 -8.26 -12.84
CA PRO A 452 -23.83 -9.07 -13.00
C PRO A 452 -23.92 -9.80 -14.35
N THR A 453 -22.89 -9.67 -15.15
CA THR A 453 -22.70 -10.54 -16.33
C THR A 453 -22.53 -11.96 -15.82
N ALA A 454 -23.42 -12.85 -16.27
CA ALA A 454 -23.45 -14.26 -15.93
C ALA A 454 -22.16 -15.00 -16.34
#